data_fc9babb5b54206b8918ea740688fe072
#
_entry.id   fc9babb5b54206b8918ea740688fe072
#
_cell.length_a   1.000
_cell.length_b   1.000
_cell.length_c   1.000
_cell.angle_alpha   90.00
_cell.angle_beta   90.00
_cell.angle_gamma   90.00
#
_symmetry.space_group_name_H-M   'P 1'
#
loop_
_entity.id
_entity.type
_entity.pdbx_description
1 polymer ?
#
loop_
_entity_poly.entity_id
_entity_poly.type
_entity_poly.pdbx_seq_one_letter_code
_entity_poly.pdbx_strand_id
1 'polypeptide(L)'
;MANLINLENVSKSWGLKTLLDGVSLGVQTGDRIGIVGVNGGGKTTLLEVLTGIEAPDAGRVSHNSDLRMAVVTQRFDLDENLTIGEAVVEPLGVATYQWASNAKVREVLQVTGVVELGLDTPVGQLSGGERRRVNLAAALVQDLDLVVLDEPTNHLDVEGVQWLAEHLLARKIAVVVVTHDRWFLDTVATLTWEVHDGTVDVYAGGYNDWTFARAERARQADAVEQRRANLARKELAWLRRGAPARTSKPRYRIEAAEALIANVPAPRDTVELMAFSKARQGKVVIELHDARIEAPDGRVLADDLTWRLAPGERIGLVGVNGSGKTTLLRVLAGEYPLAAGKRVEGQTTRIGWLRQELDDLDPTRRVIDAVEDVATYIQLGGKDISASQLAERLGFSPKRQRTPVGDLSGGERRRLQLTRVLMSEPNVLLLDEPTNDLDIDTLQELEDLLDGWAGTLVVISHDRYLIERIADSTYALFGDGELTNLPGGIEQYLQRRQHEEGSSGPLDLGGGKGGVVKQRSMSSQEERELRKQMNALERKIAKADERVGALEARIAELSSADAPDFEQIGQVTKELDDAREEREAHEMEWLELGEKLESGNE
;
A
#
# COMPACT_ATOMS: atom_id res chain seq x y z
N MET A 1 -9.46 -11.23 28.79
CA MET A 1 -9.21 -11.80 27.45
C MET A 1 -8.42 -13.07 27.65
N ALA A 2 -8.75 -14.15 26.93
CA ALA A 2 -8.01 -15.40 27.05
C ALA A 2 -6.73 -15.31 26.19
N ASN A 3 -5.63 -15.84 26.69
CA ASN A 3 -4.40 -15.93 25.93
C ASN A 3 -4.50 -17.12 24.97
N LEU A 4 -4.30 -16.89 23.67
CA LEU A 4 -4.37 -17.90 22.61
C LEU A 4 -2.99 -18.49 22.33
N ILE A 5 -1.98 -17.62 22.19
CA ILE A 5 -0.59 -17.99 21.92
C ILE A 5 0.33 -17.14 22.77
N ASN A 6 1.40 -17.74 23.32
CA ASN A 6 2.43 -17.05 24.08
C ASN A 6 3.81 -17.50 23.63
N LEU A 7 4.69 -16.53 23.31
CA LEU A 7 6.09 -16.70 23.01
C LEU A 7 6.90 -16.20 24.22
N GLU A 8 7.86 -17.00 24.71
CA GLU A 8 8.72 -16.65 25.83
C GLU A 8 10.18 -16.80 25.44
N ASN A 9 10.91 -15.67 25.35
CA ASN A 9 12.34 -15.59 25.01
C ASN A 9 12.72 -16.42 23.77
N VAL A 10 11.93 -16.31 22.73
CA VAL A 10 12.06 -17.09 21.48
C VAL A 10 13.21 -16.54 20.65
N SER A 11 14.13 -17.43 20.25
CA SER A 11 15.20 -17.12 19.29
C SER A 11 15.16 -18.09 18.13
N LYS A 12 15.44 -17.58 16.91
CA LYS A 12 15.47 -18.35 15.67
C LYS A 12 16.51 -17.79 14.71
N SER A 13 17.31 -18.66 14.11
CA SER A 13 18.33 -18.30 13.13
C SER A 13 18.23 -19.17 11.88
N TRP A 14 18.56 -18.60 10.73
CA TRP A 14 18.75 -19.33 9.48
C TRP A 14 20.20 -19.20 9.03
N GLY A 15 20.93 -20.30 9.10
CA GLY A 15 22.38 -20.30 8.84
C GLY A 15 23.12 -19.37 9.81
N LEU A 16 23.75 -18.33 9.29
CA LEU A 16 24.48 -17.34 10.10
C LEU A 16 23.65 -16.10 10.47
N LYS A 17 22.41 -16.00 9.98
CA LYS A 17 21.55 -14.83 10.23
C LYS A 17 20.57 -15.14 11.36
N THR A 18 20.68 -14.40 12.46
CA THR A 18 19.67 -14.40 13.53
C THR A 18 18.48 -13.55 13.06
N LEU A 19 17.29 -14.15 13.06
CA LEU A 19 16.04 -13.50 12.63
C LEU A 19 15.17 -13.12 13.82
N LEU A 20 15.25 -13.87 14.94
CA LEU A 20 14.59 -13.58 16.21
C LEU A 20 15.60 -13.81 17.33
N ASP A 21 15.68 -12.87 18.28
CA ASP A 21 16.61 -12.93 19.42
C ASP A 21 15.90 -12.56 20.72
N GLY A 22 15.51 -13.57 21.51
CA GLY A 22 14.87 -13.39 22.81
C GLY A 22 13.49 -12.75 22.78
N VAL A 23 12.71 -12.95 21.70
CA VAL A 23 11.41 -12.32 21.49
C VAL A 23 10.35 -12.91 22.44
N SER A 24 9.60 -12.04 23.12
CA SER A 24 8.47 -12.41 23.98
C SER A 24 7.23 -11.63 23.60
N LEU A 25 6.18 -12.34 23.14
CA LEU A 25 4.95 -11.79 22.61
C LEU A 25 3.75 -12.66 23.00
N GLY A 26 2.56 -12.08 22.97
CA GLY A 26 1.32 -12.82 23.21
C GLY A 26 0.21 -12.40 22.26
N VAL A 27 -0.63 -13.36 21.86
CA VAL A 27 -1.84 -13.14 21.08
C VAL A 27 -3.04 -13.46 21.97
N GLN A 28 -3.96 -12.51 22.14
CA GLN A 28 -5.16 -12.66 22.95
C GLN A 28 -6.42 -12.76 22.07
N THR A 29 -7.50 -13.23 22.66
CA THR A 29 -8.80 -13.28 21.99
C THR A 29 -9.22 -11.88 21.54
N GLY A 30 -9.47 -11.75 20.23
CA GLY A 30 -9.94 -10.51 19.61
C GLY A 30 -8.83 -9.53 19.25
N ASP A 31 -7.54 -9.87 19.49
CA ASP A 31 -6.42 -9.07 18.99
C ASP A 31 -6.39 -9.04 17.47
N ARG A 32 -6.07 -7.89 16.90
CA ARG A 32 -5.85 -7.70 15.47
C ARG A 32 -4.46 -7.10 15.28
N ILE A 33 -3.54 -7.95 14.90
CA ILE A 33 -2.10 -7.67 14.89
C ILE A 33 -1.62 -7.63 13.45
N GLY A 34 -1.09 -6.47 13.02
CA GLY A 34 -0.36 -6.33 11.78
C GLY A 34 1.15 -6.52 12.01
N ILE A 35 1.80 -7.36 11.22
CA ILE A 35 3.25 -7.56 11.28
C ILE A 35 3.90 -6.84 10.11
N VAL A 36 4.80 -5.92 10.40
CA VAL A 36 5.53 -5.09 9.44
C VAL A 36 7.04 -5.22 9.61
N GLY A 37 7.80 -4.73 8.64
CA GLY A 37 9.27 -4.72 8.66
C GLY A 37 9.88 -5.04 7.30
N VAL A 38 11.18 -4.88 7.17
CA VAL A 38 11.91 -5.06 5.90
C VAL A 38 11.82 -6.50 5.38
N ASN A 39 11.91 -6.65 4.05
CA ASN A 39 11.93 -7.96 3.43
C ASN A 39 13.17 -8.77 3.85
N GLY A 40 12.93 -10.06 4.21
CA GLY A 40 13.97 -10.91 4.79
C GLY A 40 14.35 -10.54 6.24
N GLY A 41 13.56 -9.69 6.92
CA GLY A 41 13.75 -9.31 8.33
C GLY A 41 13.28 -10.36 9.35
N GLY A 42 12.54 -11.41 8.91
CA GLY A 42 12.07 -12.47 9.80
C GLY A 42 10.56 -12.48 10.05
N LYS A 43 9.76 -11.70 9.31
CA LYS A 43 8.27 -11.65 9.46
C LYS A 43 7.63 -13.03 9.30
N THR A 44 7.87 -13.72 8.17
CA THR A 44 7.36 -15.07 7.92
C THR A 44 7.89 -16.07 8.95
N THR A 45 9.17 -15.96 9.35
CA THR A 45 9.74 -16.80 10.39
C THR A 45 9.05 -16.60 11.75
N LEU A 46 8.76 -15.35 12.12
CA LEU A 46 7.99 -15.05 13.32
C LEU A 46 6.60 -15.71 13.26
N LEU A 47 5.94 -15.63 12.12
CA LEU A 47 4.63 -16.22 11.87
C LEU A 47 4.68 -17.75 11.93
N GLU A 48 5.68 -18.39 11.28
CA GLU A 48 5.88 -19.85 11.30
C GLU A 48 6.18 -20.36 12.72
N VAL A 49 7.00 -19.65 13.49
CA VAL A 49 7.30 -19.99 14.89
C VAL A 49 6.08 -19.78 15.78
N LEU A 50 5.35 -18.67 15.60
CA LEU A 50 4.13 -18.36 16.36
C LEU A 50 3.06 -19.44 16.16
N THR A 51 2.93 -19.97 14.94
CA THR A 51 1.94 -20.99 14.59
C THR A 51 2.38 -22.42 14.90
N GLY A 52 3.67 -22.62 15.24
CA GLY A 52 4.25 -23.94 15.51
C GLY A 52 4.60 -24.74 14.26
N ILE A 53 4.53 -24.13 13.05
CA ILE A 53 5.01 -24.74 11.80
C ILE A 53 6.52 -24.95 11.89
N GLU A 54 7.24 -23.97 12.45
CA GLU A 54 8.67 -24.03 12.65
C GLU A 54 9.01 -23.98 14.16
N ALA A 55 9.90 -24.85 14.62
CA ALA A 55 10.32 -24.87 16.02
C ALA A 55 11.33 -23.74 16.29
N PRO A 56 11.27 -23.05 17.44
CA PRO A 56 12.29 -22.10 17.85
C PRO A 56 13.61 -22.81 18.19
N ASP A 57 14.74 -22.12 18.00
CA ASP A 57 16.07 -22.64 18.41
C ASP A 57 16.25 -22.51 19.92
N ALA A 58 15.64 -21.51 20.55
CA ALA A 58 15.61 -21.30 21.99
C ALA A 58 14.30 -20.64 22.42
N GLY A 59 13.95 -20.74 23.71
CA GLY A 59 12.70 -20.22 24.24
C GLY A 59 11.56 -21.21 24.16
N ARG A 60 10.34 -20.73 24.32
CA ARG A 60 9.14 -21.57 24.35
C ARG A 60 7.98 -20.89 23.64
N VAL A 61 7.24 -21.68 22.85
CA VAL A 61 5.93 -21.30 22.30
C VAL A 61 4.85 -22.17 22.95
N SER A 62 3.77 -21.57 23.38
CA SER A 62 2.63 -22.30 23.97
C SER A 62 1.33 -21.84 23.34
N HIS A 63 0.50 -22.81 22.93
CA HIS A 63 -0.84 -22.60 22.38
C HIS A 63 -1.89 -23.04 23.40
N ASN A 64 -3.05 -22.40 23.36
CA ASN A 64 -4.22 -22.89 24.09
C ASN A 64 -4.63 -24.28 23.51
N SER A 65 -4.97 -25.24 24.39
CA SER A 65 -5.30 -26.62 24.01
C SER A 65 -6.47 -26.74 23.03
N ASP A 66 -7.43 -25.81 23.08
CA ASP A 66 -8.66 -25.84 22.29
C ASP A 66 -8.66 -24.81 21.15
N LEU A 67 -7.48 -24.26 20.80
CA LEU A 67 -7.32 -23.23 19.78
C LEU A 67 -7.65 -23.76 18.38
N ARG A 68 -8.72 -23.23 17.77
CA ARG A 68 -9.03 -23.44 16.35
C ARG A 68 -8.36 -22.35 15.53
N MET A 69 -7.30 -22.72 14.86
CA MET A 69 -6.46 -21.78 14.10
C MET A 69 -6.35 -22.23 12.65
N ALA A 70 -6.47 -21.28 11.73
CA ALA A 70 -6.08 -21.48 10.33
C ALA A 70 -4.88 -20.59 10.01
N VAL A 71 -3.96 -21.13 9.21
CA VAL A 71 -2.74 -20.44 8.78
C VAL A 71 -2.69 -20.45 7.27
N VAL A 72 -2.63 -19.26 6.68
CA VAL A 72 -2.43 -19.07 5.23
C VAL A 72 -1.02 -18.55 5.04
N THR A 73 -0.10 -19.44 4.66
CA THR A 73 1.31 -19.11 4.40
C THR A 73 1.56 -18.90 2.91
N GLN A 74 2.76 -18.42 2.58
CA GLN A 74 3.21 -18.37 1.18
C GLN A 74 3.46 -19.75 0.58
N ARG A 75 3.67 -20.78 1.41
CA ARG A 75 3.77 -22.18 0.98
C ARG A 75 2.38 -22.80 0.92
N PHE A 76 2.15 -23.60 -0.11
CA PHE A 76 0.86 -24.26 -0.32
C PHE A 76 0.83 -25.60 0.42
N ASP A 77 -0.08 -25.73 1.39
CA ASP A 77 -0.29 -26.98 2.14
C ASP A 77 -1.52 -27.77 1.62
N LEU A 78 -2.14 -27.32 0.51
CA LEU A 78 -3.25 -28.03 -0.11
C LEU A 78 -2.76 -29.24 -0.91
N ASP A 79 -3.40 -30.41 -0.70
CA ASP A 79 -3.12 -31.61 -1.50
C ASP A 79 -3.47 -31.35 -2.98
N GLU A 80 -2.47 -31.47 -3.84
CA GLU A 80 -2.61 -31.23 -5.29
C GLU A 80 -3.57 -32.21 -5.99
N ASN A 81 -3.88 -33.34 -5.35
CA ASN A 81 -4.77 -34.36 -5.89
C ASN A 81 -6.26 -34.08 -5.60
N LEU A 82 -6.55 -33.19 -4.65
CA LEU A 82 -7.93 -32.81 -4.32
C LEU A 82 -8.47 -31.82 -5.36
N THR A 83 -9.80 -31.85 -5.52
CA THR A 83 -10.52 -30.78 -6.20
C THR A 83 -10.66 -29.56 -5.29
N ILE A 84 -10.93 -28.39 -5.86
CA ILE A 84 -11.19 -27.17 -5.09
C ILE A 84 -12.34 -27.39 -4.09
N GLY A 85 -13.41 -28.06 -4.52
CA GLY A 85 -14.56 -28.36 -3.67
C GLY A 85 -14.22 -29.27 -2.49
N GLU A 86 -13.41 -30.30 -2.71
CA GLU A 86 -12.90 -31.18 -1.64
C GLU A 86 -12.00 -30.42 -0.67
N ALA A 87 -11.12 -29.55 -1.18
CA ALA A 87 -10.21 -28.79 -0.34
C ALA A 87 -10.91 -27.72 0.52
N VAL A 88 -11.97 -27.07 0.02
CA VAL A 88 -12.61 -25.91 0.67
C VAL A 88 -13.90 -26.27 1.39
N VAL A 89 -14.74 -27.12 0.79
CA VAL A 89 -16.13 -27.35 1.27
C VAL A 89 -16.25 -28.60 2.14
N GLU A 90 -15.60 -29.70 1.79
CA GLU A 90 -15.70 -30.95 2.55
C GLU A 90 -15.24 -30.86 4.01
N PRO A 91 -14.16 -30.09 4.35
CA PRO A 91 -13.76 -29.92 5.75
C PRO A 91 -14.85 -29.34 6.66
N LEU A 92 -15.88 -28.69 6.07
CA LEU A 92 -17.05 -28.18 6.79
C LEU A 92 -18.12 -29.26 7.09
N GLY A 93 -17.93 -30.50 6.62
CA GLY A 93 -18.93 -31.54 6.70
C GLY A 93 -20.13 -31.34 5.76
N VAL A 94 -19.99 -30.49 4.74
CA VAL A 94 -21.00 -30.18 3.73
C VAL A 94 -20.55 -30.80 2.41
N ALA A 95 -21.48 -31.51 1.75
CA ALA A 95 -21.18 -32.08 0.43
C ALA A 95 -20.91 -30.95 -0.59
N THR A 96 -19.93 -31.14 -1.48
CA THR A 96 -19.48 -30.11 -2.45
C THR A 96 -20.66 -29.53 -3.25
N TYR A 97 -21.60 -30.35 -3.70
CA TYR A 97 -22.80 -29.90 -4.47
C TYR A 97 -23.76 -29.00 -3.66
N GLN A 98 -23.64 -28.96 -2.33
CA GLN A 98 -24.49 -28.14 -1.44
C GLN A 98 -23.86 -26.81 -1.05
N TRP A 99 -22.66 -26.48 -1.54
CA TRP A 99 -21.93 -25.27 -1.18
C TRP A 99 -22.77 -24.00 -1.33
N ALA A 100 -23.56 -23.91 -2.41
CA ALA A 100 -24.38 -22.72 -2.71
C ALA A 100 -25.54 -22.51 -1.72
N SER A 101 -25.91 -23.53 -0.93
CA SER A 101 -26.94 -23.41 0.11
C SER A 101 -26.44 -22.71 1.37
N ASN A 102 -25.12 -22.70 1.61
CA ASN A 102 -24.49 -22.00 2.72
C ASN A 102 -24.09 -20.58 2.28
N ALA A 103 -24.77 -19.57 2.80
CA ALA A 103 -24.54 -18.16 2.42
C ALA A 103 -23.09 -17.73 2.66
N LYS A 104 -22.48 -18.12 3.79
CA LYS A 104 -21.09 -17.82 4.14
C LYS A 104 -20.10 -18.43 3.14
N VAL A 105 -20.28 -19.71 2.81
CA VAL A 105 -19.40 -20.39 1.84
C VAL A 105 -19.53 -19.75 0.47
N ARG A 106 -20.77 -19.48 0.04
CA ARG A 106 -21.04 -18.85 -1.25
C ARG A 106 -20.38 -17.48 -1.37
N GLU A 107 -20.55 -16.62 -0.36
CA GLU A 107 -19.94 -15.28 -0.31
C GLU A 107 -18.41 -15.37 -0.43
N VAL A 108 -17.76 -16.18 0.42
CA VAL A 108 -16.30 -16.32 0.41
C VAL A 108 -15.81 -16.82 -0.94
N LEU A 109 -16.43 -17.85 -1.52
CA LEU A 109 -16.02 -18.42 -2.81
C LEU A 109 -16.23 -17.46 -3.98
N GLN A 110 -17.29 -16.64 -3.95
CA GLN A 110 -17.55 -15.64 -4.98
C GLN A 110 -16.51 -14.52 -4.94
N VAL A 111 -16.30 -13.91 -3.78
CA VAL A 111 -15.37 -12.75 -3.68
C VAL A 111 -13.92 -13.15 -3.87
N THR A 112 -13.53 -14.35 -3.44
CA THR A 112 -12.17 -14.84 -3.74
C THR A 112 -12.00 -15.29 -5.20
N GLY A 113 -13.08 -15.25 -6.02
CA GLY A 113 -13.04 -15.68 -7.43
C GLY A 113 -12.82 -17.19 -7.61
N VAL A 114 -13.04 -17.97 -6.56
CA VAL A 114 -12.84 -19.44 -6.59
C VAL A 114 -13.95 -20.14 -7.36
N VAL A 115 -15.15 -19.56 -7.39
CA VAL A 115 -16.28 -20.11 -8.18
C VAL A 115 -15.97 -20.16 -9.66
N GLU A 116 -15.27 -19.15 -10.18
CA GLU A 116 -14.90 -19.04 -11.60
C GLU A 116 -13.89 -20.11 -12.04
N LEU A 117 -13.09 -20.62 -11.10
CA LEU A 117 -12.12 -21.69 -11.35
C LEU A 117 -12.79 -23.06 -11.53
N GLY A 118 -14.05 -23.20 -11.10
CA GLY A 118 -14.80 -24.44 -11.10
C GLY A 118 -14.41 -25.37 -9.94
N LEU A 119 -15.37 -25.74 -9.09
CA LEU A 119 -15.09 -26.51 -7.87
C LEU A 119 -14.59 -27.95 -8.15
N ASP A 120 -14.81 -28.47 -9.35
CA ASP A 120 -14.32 -29.78 -9.78
C ASP A 120 -12.87 -29.74 -10.31
N THR A 121 -12.26 -28.55 -10.39
CA THR A 121 -10.89 -28.39 -10.89
C THR A 121 -9.89 -28.91 -9.85
N PRO A 122 -8.92 -29.77 -10.24
CA PRO A 122 -7.87 -30.23 -9.37
C PRO A 122 -6.94 -29.09 -8.93
N VAL A 123 -6.60 -29.02 -7.65
CA VAL A 123 -5.71 -28.00 -7.07
C VAL A 123 -4.34 -28.00 -7.77
N GLY A 124 -3.85 -29.17 -8.19
CA GLY A 124 -2.57 -29.30 -8.90
C GLY A 124 -2.51 -28.60 -10.27
N GLN A 125 -3.65 -28.28 -10.89
CA GLN A 125 -3.71 -27.60 -12.20
C GLN A 125 -3.74 -26.05 -12.07
N LEU A 126 -3.89 -25.53 -10.85
CA LEU A 126 -4.00 -24.11 -10.58
C LEU A 126 -2.65 -23.42 -10.64
N SER A 127 -2.63 -22.19 -11.13
CA SER A 127 -1.50 -21.27 -10.98
C SER A 127 -1.22 -20.93 -9.51
N GLY A 128 -0.04 -20.39 -9.20
CA GLY A 128 0.31 -20.01 -7.84
C GLY A 128 -0.67 -19.00 -7.21
N GLY A 129 -1.13 -18.02 -7.98
CA GLY A 129 -2.12 -17.03 -7.51
C GLY A 129 -3.50 -17.63 -7.26
N GLU A 130 -3.95 -18.54 -8.12
CA GLU A 130 -5.22 -19.26 -7.95
C GLU A 130 -5.19 -20.17 -6.71
N ARG A 131 -4.09 -20.89 -6.50
CA ARG A 131 -3.90 -21.72 -5.29
C ARG A 131 -3.95 -20.88 -4.01
N ARG A 132 -3.39 -19.66 -4.01
CA ARG A 132 -3.49 -18.74 -2.87
C ARG A 132 -4.92 -18.34 -2.58
N ARG A 133 -5.70 -18.00 -3.61
CA ARG A 133 -7.12 -17.66 -3.45
C ARG A 133 -7.93 -18.82 -2.87
N VAL A 134 -7.65 -20.04 -3.33
CA VAL A 134 -8.30 -21.26 -2.80
C VAL A 134 -7.90 -21.51 -1.34
N ASN A 135 -6.61 -21.34 -0.99
CA ASN A 135 -6.13 -21.50 0.39
C ASN A 135 -6.73 -20.46 1.34
N LEU A 136 -6.83 -19.21 0.90
CA LEU A 136 -7.49 -18.14 1.64
C LEU A 136 -8.98 -18.46 1.84
N ALA A 137 -9.69 -18.91 0.79
CA ALA A 137 -11.08 -19.31 0.89
C ALA A 137 -11.26 -20.47 1.89
N ALA A 138 -10.42 -21.51 1.81
CA ALA A 138 -10.46 -22.65 2.73
C ALA A 138 -10.28 -22.24 4.20
N ALA A 139 -9.45 -21.24 4.48
CA ALA A 139 -9.29 -20.69 5.83
C ALA A 139 -10.53 -19.87 6.26
N LEU A 140 -11.04 -19.00 5.40
CA LEU A 140 -12.10 -18.05 5.75
C LEU A 140 -13.50 -18.69 5.92
N VAL A 141 -13.76 -19.84 5.30
CA VAL A 141 -15.05 -20.55 5.47
C VAL A 141 -15.19 -21.21 6.84
N GLN A 142 -14.09 -21.49 7.54
CA GLN A 142 -14.06 -22.18 8.83
C GLN A 142 -14.51 -21.30 10.00
N ASP A 143 -14.92 -21.95 11.11
CA ASP A 143 -15.14 -21.28 12.39
C ASP A 143 -13.88 -21.35 13.25
N LEU A 144 -13.21 -20.20 13.40
CA LEU A 144 -11.89 -20.06 13.98
C LEU A 144 -11.91 -19.15 15.21
N ASP A 145 -10.92 -19.35 16.09
CA ASP A 145 -10.60 -18.44 17.20
C ASP A 145 -9.46 -17.49 16.80
N LEU A 146 -8.59 -17.94 15.88
CA LEU A 146 -7.45 -17.18 15.33
C LEU A 146 -7.27 -17.49 13.84
N VAL A 147 -7.07 -16.45 13.04
CA VAL A 147 -6.58 -16.59 11.67
C VAL A 147 -5.23 -15.91 11.52
N VAL A 148 -4.29 -16.60 10.88
CA VAL A 148 -2.93 -16.12 10.63
C VAL A 148 -2.72 -16.08 9.12
N LEU A 149 -2.39 -14.89 8.60
CA LEU A 149 -2.34 -14.60 7.17
C LEU A 149 -0.96 -14.04 6.80
N ASP A 150 -0.30 -14.65 5.82
CA ASP A 150 0.96 -14.13 5.26
C ASP A 150 0.71 -13.57 3.86
N GLU A 151 0.76 -12.23 3.74
CA GLU A 151 0.52 -11.45 2.52
C GLU A 151 -0.81 -11.79 1.82
N PRO A 152 -1.97 -11.76 2.52
CA PRO A 152 -3.25 -12.17 1.94
C PRO A 152 -3.77 -11.20 0.88
N THR A 153 -3.30 -9.95 0.89
CA THR A 153 -3.71 -8.88 -0.03
C THR A 153 -3.04 -9.00 -1.40
N ASN A 154 -1.91 -9.71 -1.49
CA ASN A 154 -1.26 -9.97 -2.77
C ASN A 154 -2.21 -10.76 -3.68
N HIS A 155 -2.37 -10.31 -4.92
CA HIS A 155 -3.26 -10.87 -5.95
C HIS A 155 -4.78 -10.62 -5.74
N LEU A 156 -5.19 -9.91 -4.71
CA LEU A 156 -6.54 -9.37 -4.60
C LEU A 156 -6.57 -7.98 -5.25
N ASP A 157 -7.68 -7.67 -5.90
CA ASP A 157 -7.95 -6.30 -6.33
C ASP A 157 -8.47 -5.45 -5.17
N VAL A 158 -8.68 -4.16 -5.42
CA VAL A 158 -9.09 -3.20 -4.39
C VAL A 158 -10.39 -3.64 -3.70
N GLU A 159 -11.31 -4.24 -4.45
CA GLU A 159 -12.59 -4.78 -3.93
C GLU A 159 -12.37 -5.99 -3.03
N GLY A 160 -11.53 -6.93 -3.47
CA GLY A 160 -11.18 -8.11 -2.69
C GLY A 160 -10.47 -7.78 -1.38
N VAL A 161 -9.58 -6.78 -1.39
CA VAL A 161 -8.91 -6.28 -0.17
C VAL A 161 -9.91 -5.64 0.79
N GLN A 162 -10.83 -4.82 0.27
CA GLN A 162 -11.87 -4.20 1.08
C GLN A 162 -12.79 -5.24 1.71
N TRP A 163 -13.30 -6.17 0.91
CA TRP A 163 -14.14 -7.24 1.42
C TRP A 163 -13.43 -8.08 2.49
N LEU A 164 -12.14 -8.42 2.27
CA LEU A 164 -11.37 -9.19 3.26
C LEU A 164 -11.28 -8.43 4.58
N ALA A 165 -11.02 -7.12 4.54
CA ALA A 165 -10.99 -6.29 5.74
C ALA A 165 -12.34 -6.29 6.46
N GLU A 166 -13.44 -6.03 5.75
CA GLU A 166 -14.81 -6.02 6.30
C GLU A 166 -15.19 -7.39 6.87
N HIS A 167 -14.85 -8.48 6.16
CA HIS A 167 -15.10 -9.84 6.59
C HIS A 167 -14.38 -10.19 7.90
N LEU A 168 -13.11 -9.77 8.06
CA LEU A 168 -12.36 -9.98 9.29
C LEU A 168 -12.87 -9.11 10.44
N LEU A 169 -13.27 -7.87 10.15
CA LEU A 169 -13.85 -6.95 11.14
C LEU A 169 -15.21 -7.41 11.67
N ALA A 170 -16.04 -8.00 10.79
CA ALA A 170 -17.35 -8.51 11.17
C ALA A 170 -17.25 -9.73 12.11
N ARG A 171 -16.12 -10.44 12.10
CA ARG A 171 -15.86 -11.58 12.97
C ARG A 171 -15.18 -11.15 14.27
N LYS A 172 -15.56 -11.78 15.38
CA LYS A 172 -14.92 -11.58 16.69
C LYS A 172 -13.77 -12.58 16.89
N ILE A 173 -12.91 -12.75 15.89
CA ILE A 173 -11.75 -13.64 15.94
C ILE A 173 -10.47 -12.83 16.13
N ALA A 174 -9.43 -13.47 16.65
CA ALA A 174 -8.10 -12.89 16.62
C ALA A 174 -7.52 -12.99 15.20
N VAL A 175 -6.79 -11.96 14.78
CA VAL A 175 -6.15 -11.87 13.47
C VAL A 175 -4.68 -11.55 13.66
N VAL A 176 -3.80 -12.30 13.02
CA VAL A 176 -2.39 -11.96 12.85
C VAL A 176 -2.10 -11.91 11.36
N VAL A 177 -1.68 -10.78 10.84
CA VAL A 177 -1.47 -10.60 9.42
C VAL A 177 -0.11 -9.97 9.13
N VAL A 178 0.67 -10.60 8.25
CA VAL A 178 1.81 -9.98 7.59
C VAL A 178 1.29 -9.38 6.30
N THR A 179 1.43 -8.09 6.11
CA THR A 179 1.07 -7.44 4.84
C THR A 179 1.81 -6.12 4.66
N HIS A 180 1.97 -5.73 3.42
CA HIS A 180 2.50 -4.43 3.00
C HIS A 180 1.40 -3.47 2.54
N ASP A 181 0.15 -3.92 2.52
CA ASP A 181 -1.00 -3.09 2.22
C ASP A 181 -1.31 -2.16 3.42
N ARG A 182 -1.01 -0.89 3.22
CA ARG A 182 -1.10 0.14 4.26
C ARG A 182 -2.54 0.43 4.65
N TRP A 183 -3.45 0.46 3.68
CA TRP A 183 -4.86 0.68 3.94
C TRP A 183 -5.47 -0.47 4.76
N PHE A 184 -5.11 -1.72 4.40
CA PHE A 184 -5.56 -2.89 5.13
C PHE A 184 -5.04 -2.89 6.57
N LEU A 185 -3.75 -2.56 6.77
CA LEU A 185 -3.17 -2.43 8.12
C LEU A 185 -3.90 -1.37 8.95
N ASP A 186 -4.18 -0.21 8.36
CA ASP A 186 -4.84 0.89 9.06
C ASP A 186 -6.29 0.57 9.42
N THR A 187 -6.98 -0.19 8.55
CA THR A 187 -8.38 -0.57 8.72
C THR A 187 -8.55 -1.73 9.72
N VAL A 188 -7.69 -2.75 9.63
CA VAL A 188 -7.88 -4.01 10.38
C VAL A 188 -7.10 -4.03 11.69
N ALA A 189 -5.83 -3.58 11.69
CA ALA A 189 -4.94 -3.76 12.83
C ALA A 189 -5.25 -2.80 13.98
N THR A 190 -5.27 -3.33 15.20
CA THR A 190 -5.30 -2.54 16.44
C THR A 190 -3.96 -2.52 17.16
N LEU A 191 -3.07 -3.42 16.75
CA LEU A 191 -1.68 -3.50 17.19
C LEU A 191 -0.80 -3.73 15.97
N THR A 192 0.38 -3.10 15.94
CA THR A 192 1.39 -3.31 14.90
C THR A 192 2.67 -3.83 15.53
N TRP A 193 3.17 -4.96 15.02
CA TRP A 193 4.45 -5.56 15.40
C TRP A 193 5.49 -5.26 14.31
N GLU A 194 6.49 -4.46 14.64
CA GLU A 194 7.60 -4.17 13.74
C GLU A 194 8.76 -5.13 13.99
N VAL A 195 9.11 -5.94 12.99
CA VAL A 195 10.23 -6.89 13.06
C VAL A 195 11.46 -6.25 12.45
N HIS A 196 12.50 -6.05 13.26
CA HIS A 196 13.76 -5.45 12.82
C HIS A 196 14.93 -5.99 13.68
N ASP A 197 16.07 -6.21 13.06
CA ASP A 197 17.34 -6.59 13.73
C ASP A 197 17.21 -7.69 14.80
N GLY A 198 16.35 -8.68 14.54
CA GLY A 198 16.09 -9.80 15.46
C GLY A 198 15.16 -9.49 16.62
N THR A 199 14.66 -8.26 16.73
CA THR A 199 13.73 -7.81 17.77
C THR A 199 12.34 -7.54 17.18
N VAL A 200 11.34 -7.46 18.06
CA VAL A 200 9.98 -7.09 17.68
C VAL A 200 9.49 -5.97 18.60
N ASP A 201 9.24 -4.83 18.01
CA ASP A 201 8.63 -3.69 18.70
C ASP A 201 7.11 -3.71 18.53
N VAL A 202 6.39 -3.45 19.61
CA VAL A 202 4.92 -3.43 19.64
C VAL A 202 4.43 -1.99 19.69
N TYR A 203 3.52 -1.65 18.77
CA TYR A 203 2.87 -0.35 18.68
C TYR A 203 1.36 -0.52 18.78
N ALA A 204 0.68 0.43 19.41
CA ALA A 204 -0.77 0.52 19.38
C ALA A 204 -1.22 1.17 18.06
N GLY A 205 -2.32 0.67 17.48
CA GLY A 205 -2.91 1.19 16.25
C GLY A 205 -2.42 0.52 14.96
N GLY A 206 -2.89 1.04 13.83
CA GLY A 206 -2.60 0.58 12.48
C GLY A 206 -1.36 1.25 11.86
N TYR A 207 -1.39 1.39 10.53
CA TYR A 207 -0.28 1.95 9.75
C TYR A 207 0.05 3.40 10.13
N ASN A 208 -0.97 4.26 10.23
CA ASN A 208 -0.76 5.68 10.52
C ASN A 208 -0.19 5.91 11.92
N ASP A 209 -0.71 5.21 12.91
CA ASP A 209 -0.22 5.29 14.29
C ASP A 209 1.23 4.78 14.40
N TRP A 210 1.53 3.66 13.74
CA TRP A 210 2.88 3.08 13.68
C TRP A 210 3.87 4.04 13.04
N THR A 211 3.55 4.62 11.87
CA THR A 211 4.45 5.55 11.17
C THR A 211 4.72 6.80 12.02
N PHE A 212 3.69 7.35 12.68
CA PHE A 212 3.86 8.48 13.59
C PHE A 212 4.76 8.13 14.77
N ALA A 213 4.49 7.01 15.45
CA ALA A 213 5.27 6.55 16.61
C ALA A 213 6.73 6.24 16.22
N ARG A 214 6.96 5.63 15.04
CA ARG A 214 8.29 5.36 14.48
C ARG A 214 9.05 6.65 14.20
N ALA A 215 8.40 7.64 13.57
CA ALA A 215 9.00 8.94 13.29
C ALA A 215 9.35 9.72 14.57
N GLU A 216 8.50 9.65 15.59
CA GLU A 216 8.76 10.28 16.89
C GLU A 216 9.93 9.60 17.63
N ARG A 217 9.98 8.26 17.61
CA ARG A 217 11.10 7.48 18.18
C ARG A 217 12.41 7.79 17.47
N ALA A 218 12.41 7.93 16.13
CA ALA A 218 13.58 8.33 15.36
C ALA A 218 14.05 9.74 15.74
N ARG A 219 13.14 10.70 15.84
CA ARG A 219 13.47 12.08 16.30
C ARG A 219 14.08 12.11 17.70
N GLN A 220 13.55 11.32 18.62
CA GLN A 220 14.08 11.19 19.98
C GLN A 220 15.47 10.56 19.98
N ALA A 221 15.68 9.50 19.17
CA ALA A 221 16.99 8.85 19.01
C ALA A 221 18.03 9.82 18.43
N ASP A 222 17.67 10.59 17.39
CA ASP A 222 18.55 11.61 16.79
C ASP A 222 18.89 12.71 17.79
N ALA A 223 17.94 13.17 18.60
CA ALA A 223 18.19 14.16 19.65
C ALA A 223 19.16 13.64 20.74
N VAL A 224 19.00 12.36 21.13
CA VAL A 224 19.90 11.70 22.08
C VAL A 224 21.30 11.55 21.46
N GLU A 225 21.41 11.13 20.17
CA GLU A 225 22.67 10.96 19.48
C GLU A 225 23.37 12.31 19.23
N GLN A 226 22.63 13.37 18.91
CA GLN A 226 23.21 14.73 18.83
C GLN A 226 23.78 15.19 20.18
N ARG A 227 23.08 14.93 21.28
CA ARG A 227 23.58 15.22 22.64
C ARG A 227 24.86 14.44 22.91
N ARG A 228 24.86 13.13 22.56
CA ARG A 228 26.02 12.24 22.70
C ARG A 228 27.20 12.70 21.85
N ALA A 229 26.98 13.03 20.56
CA ALA A 229 28.00 13.55 19.66
C ALA A 229 28.59 14.88 20.13
N ASN A 230 27.76 15.75 20.73
CA ASN A 230 28.23 16.99 21.35
C ASN A 230 29.10 16.71 22.59
N LEU A 231 28.70 15.72 23.42
CA LEU A 231 29.48 15.29 24.58
C LEU A 231 30.82 14.69 24.14
N ALA A 232 30.80 13.80 23.14
CA ALA A 232 32.01 13.20 22.56
C ALA A 232 32.95 14.26 21.99
N ARG A 233 32.43 15.29 21.28
CA ARG A 233 33.23 16.43 20.81
C ARG A 233 33.89 17.23 21.96
N LYS A 234 33.15 17.45 23.05
CA LYS A 234 33.70 18.13 24.24
C LYS A 234 34.80 17.30 24.91
N GLU A 235 34.59 16.01 25.06
CA GLU A 235 35.58 15.08 25.64
C GLU A 235 36.82 14.93 24.73
N LEU A 236 36.66 14.87 23.40
CA LEU A 236 37.75 14.89 22.42
C LEU A 236 38.56 16.18 22.52
N ALA A 237 37.89 17.32 22.61
CA ALA A 237 38.57 18.62 22.80
C ALA A 237 39.33 18.68 24.11
N TRP A 238 38.78 18.04 25.18
CA TRP A 238 39.48 17.93 26.47
C TRP A 238 40.66 16.96 26.40
N LEU A 239 40.56 15.83 25.72
CA LEU A 239 41.66 14.89 25.50
C LEU A 239 42.79 15.50 24.69
N ARG A 240 42.50 16.34 23.67
CA ARG A 240 43.49 17.06 22.85
C ARG A 240 44.21 18.19 23.61
N ARG A 241 43.55 18.78 24.62
CA ARG A 241 44.20 19.75 25.49
C ARG A 241 45.22 19.03 26.37
N GLY A 242 46.48 19.42 26.33
CA GLY A 242 47.55 18.88 27.18
C GLY A 242 47.15 18.88 28.67
N ALA A 243 47.62 17.92 29.45
CA ALA A 243 47.44 17.95 30.88
C ALA A 243 48.15 19.16 31.48
N PRO A 244 47.53 19.91 32.43
CA PRO A 244 48.25 20.93 33.19
C PRO A 244 49.47 20.30 33.89
N ALA A 245 50.57 20.99 34.00
CA ALA A 245 51.93 20.53 34.32
C ALA A 245 52.12 19.72 35.64
N ARG A 246 51.03 19.37 36.37
CA ARG A 246 51.08 18.63 37.64
C ARG A 246 50.00 17.55 37.86
N THR A 247 49.11 17.24 36.85
CA THR A 247 48.04 16.25 37.04
C THR A 247 47.93 15.33 35.81
N SER A 248 48.01 14.02 36.01
CA SER A 248 47.68 13.00 34.99
C SER A 248 46.14 12.99 34.74
N LYS A 249 45.75 12.84 33.48
CA LYS A 249 44.31 12.67 33.15
C LYS A 249 43.78 11.37 33.79
N PRO A 250 42.63 11.41 34.48
CA PRO A 250 42.07 10.20 35.09
C PRO A 250 41.73 9.12 34.04
N ARG A 251 42.19 7.90 34.27
CA ARG A 251 42.11 6.78 33.31
C ARG A 251 40.66 6.39 32.97
N TYR A 252 39.75 6.40 33.98
CA TYR A 252 38.33 6.13 33.80
C TYR A 252 37.63 7.11 32.83
N ARG A 253 38.10 8.38 32.78
CA ARG A 253 37.53 9.41 31.91
C ARG A 253 38.03 9.28 30.49
N ILE A 254 39.25 8.75 30.28
CA ILE A 254 39.78 8.41 28.95
C ILE A 254 38.98 7.20 28.40
N GLU A 255 38.79 6.17 29.19
CA GLU A 255 38.04 4.97 28.81
C GLU A 255 36.56 5.31 28.49
N ALA A 256 35.92 6.20 29.28
CA ALA A 256 34.56 6.68 29.01
C ALA A 256 34.47 7.51 27.71
N ALA A 257 35.47 8.32 27.40
CA ALA A 257 35.53 9.10 26.16
C ALA A 257 35.75 8.19 24.94
N GLU A 258 36.63 7.19 25.05
CA GLU A 258 36.87 6.19 24.00
C GLU A 258 35.61 5.33 23.73
N ALA A 259 34.86 4.92 24.77
CA ALA A 259 33.59 4.20 24.61
C ALA A 259 32.51 5.06 23.94
N LEU A 260 32.46 6.36 24.21
CA LEU A 260 31.55 7.32 23.54
C LEU A 260 31.85 7.50 22.06
N ILE A 261 33.12 7.41 21.67
CA ILE A 261 33.60 7.62 20.29
C ILE A 261 33.46 6.34 19.45
N ALA A 262 33.68 5.17 20.06
CA ALA A 262 33.67 3.87 19.38
C ALA A 262 32.28 3.46 18.82
N ASN A 263 31.20 4.02 19.35
CA ASN A 263 29.82 3.66 19.02
C ASN A 263 29.06 4.78 18.28
N VAL A 264 29.70 5.58 17.44
CA VAL A 264 28.98 6.57 16.60
C VAL A 264 28.42 5.85 15.38
N PRO A 265 27.09 5.79 15.19
CA PRO A 265 26.49 5.27 13.96
C PRO A 265 26.90 6.11 12.77
N ALA A 266 27.03 5.48 11.59
CA ALA A 266 27.24 6.22 10.35
C ALA A 266 26.05 7.18 10.09
N PRO A 267 26.27 8.42 9.61
CA PRO A 267 25.18 9.30 9.26
C PRO A 267 24.30 8.64 8.20
N ARG A 268 22.99 8.63 8.42
CA ARG A 268 22.02 8.26 7.38
C ARG A 268 21.98 9.42 6.37
N ASP A 269 22.45 9.16 5.15
CA ASP A 269 22.29 10.10 4.05
C ASP A 269 20.79 10.15 3.67
N THR A 270 20.14 11.23 4.06
CA THR A 270 18.84 11.61 3.51
C THR A 270 19.05 11.98 2.05
N VAL A 271 18.56 11.13 1.17
CA VAL A 271 18.68 11.32 -0.28
C VAL A 271 17.77 12.49 -0.69
N GLU A 272 18.37 13.62 -1.07
CA GLU A 272 17.68 14.64 -1.86
C GLU A 272 17.38 14.05 -3.25
N LEU A 273 16.15 13.61 -3.43
CA LEU A 273 15.62 13.13 -4.70
C LEU A 273 15.40 14.34 -5.63
N MET A 274 16.35 14.59 -6.52
CA MET A 274 16.24 15.63 -7.54
C MET A 274 15.49 15.11 -8.77
N ALA A 275 14.76 16.00 -9.44
CA ALA A 275 13.97 15.75 -10.63
C ALA A 275 14.69 14.91 -11.71
N PHE A 276 14.15 13.71 -11.98
CA PHE A 276 14.70 12.70 -12.90
C PHE A 276 14.42 12.96 -14.38
N SER A 277 13.65 13.97 -14.76
CA SER A 277 13.27 14.19 -16.16
C SER A 277 13.82 15.50 -16.69
N LYS A 278 14.70 15.43 -17.69
CA LYS A 278 15.13 16.55 -18.53
C LYS A 278 14.70 16.44 -20.00
N ALA A 279 14.14 15.32 -20.42
CA ALA A 279 13.72 15.16 -21.81
C ALA A 279 12.50 16.05 -22.07
N ARG A 280 12.71 17.07 -22.93
CA ARG A 280 11.65 17.97 -23.40
C ARG A 280 10.58 17.12 -24.10
N GLN A 281 9.41 16.95 -23.49
CA GLN A 281 8.28 16.27 -24.13
C GLN A 281 7.67 17.19 -25.20
N GLY A 282 7.33 16.60 -26.35
CA GLY A 282 6.54 17.26 -27.37
C GLY A 282 5.10 17.45 -26.89
N LYS A 283 4.26 18.16 -27.67
CA LYS A 283 2.83 18.34 -27.36
C LYS A 283 2.04 17.03 -27.40
N VAL A 284 2.49 16.07 -28.20
CA VAL A 284 1.92 14.73 -28.33
C VAL A 284 2.83 13.76 -27.59
N VAL A 285 2.31 13.01 -26.66
CA VAL A 285 2.99 11.91 -25.96
C VAL A 285 2.50 10.60 -26.54
N ILE A 286 1.28 10.17 -26.21
CA ILE A 286 0.61 9.01 -26.81
C ILE A 286 -0.87 9.39 -27.01
N GLU A 287 -1.42 9.15 -28.18
CA GLU A 287 -2.83 9.36 -28.48
C GLU A 287 -3.43 8.07 -29.08
N LEU A 288 -4.60 7.73 -28.61
CA LEU A 288 -5.46 6.70 -29.18
C LEU A 288 -6.64 7.41 -29.85
N HIS A 289 -6.97 7.05 -31.08
CA HIS A 289 -8.08 7.61 -31.84
C HIS A 289 -8.99 6.47 -32.29
N ASP A 290 -10.26 6.53 -31.91
CA ASP A 290 -11.31 5.58 -32.24
C ASP A 290 -10.81 4.12 -32.04
N ALA A 291 -10.09 3.92 -30.93
CA ALA A 291 -9.35 2.70 -30.69
C ALA A 291 -10.26 1.60 -30.13
N ARG A 292 -10.22 0.43 -30.79
CA ARG A 292 -10.80 -0.81 -30.27
C ARG A 292 -9.70 -1.72 -29.77
N ILE A 293 -9.80 -2.08 -28.50
CA ILE A 293 -8.85 -2.96 -27.82
C ILE A 293 -9.57 -4.25 -27.47
N GLU A 294 -9.01 -5.37 -27.92
CA GLU A 294 -9.52 -6.71 -27.64
C GLU A 294 -8.47 -7.51 -26.84
N ALA A 295 -8.94 -8.31 -25.89
CA ALA A 295 -8.09 -9.27 -25.19
C ALA A 295 -7.72 -10.44 -26.13
N PRO A 296 -6.68 -11.25 -25.78
CA PRO A 296 -6.30 -12.41 -26.59
C PRO A 296 -7.43 -13.45 -26.78
N ASP A 297 -8.42 -13.49 -25.89
CA ASP A 297 -9.61 -14.33 -25.95
C ASP A 297 -10.73 -13.75 -26.84
N GLY A 298 -10.54 -12.56 -27.42
CA GLY A 298 -11.50 -11.86 -28.28
C GLY A 298 -12.50 -10.98 -27.51
N ARG A 299 -12.40 -10.88 -26.20
CA ARG A 299 -13.25 -10.01 -25.39
C ARG A 299 -12.87 -8.54 -25.65
N VAL A 300 -13.86 -7.69 -25.86
CA VAL A 300 -13.67 -6.25 -26.03
C VAL A 300 -13.35 -5.63 -24.67
N LEU A 301 -12.22 -4.96 -24.57
CA LEU A 301 -11.74 -4.26 -23.36
C LEU A 301 -12.05 -2.76 -23.42
N ALA A 302 -11.97 -2.17 -24.62
CA ALA A 302 -12.40 -0.82 -24.89
C ALA A 302 -12.86 -0.70 -26.35
N ASP A 303 -13.92 0.04 -26.59
CA ASP A 303 -14.46 0.32 -27.92
C ASP A 303 -14.61 1.82 -28.14
N ASP A 304 -14.31 2.28 -29.35
CA ASP A 304 -14.36 3.72 -29.73
C ASP A 304 -13.58 4.65 -28.79
N LEU A 305 -12.46 4.14 -28.22
CA LEU A 305 -11.67 4.88 -27.24
C LEU A 305 -10.85 5.98 -27.91
N THR A 306 -11.17 7.24 -27.64
CA THR A 306 -10.31 8.37 -27.95
C THR A 306 -9.71 8.92 -26.66
N TRP A 307 -8.40 8.69 -26.49
CA TRP A 307 -7.68 9.02 -25.26
C TRP A 307 -6.33 9.64 -25.57
N ARG A 308 -5.99 10.69 -24.84
CA ARG A 308 -4.76 11.44 -25.03
C ARG A 308 -4.00 11.54 -23.71
N LEU A 309 -2.76 11.08 -23.70
CA LEU A 309 -1.81 11.30 -22.62
C LEU A 309 -1.10 12.63 -22.84
N ALA A 310 -1.26 13.57 -21.92
CA ALA A 310 -0.62 14.87 -21.95
C ALA A 310 0.82 14.80 -21.35
N PRO A 311 1.70 15.75 -21.74
CA PRO A 311 3.03 15.86 -21.12
C PRO A 311 2.94 16.16 -19.62
N GLY A 312 3.59 15.35 -18.79
CA GLY A 312 3.61 15.49 -17.34
C GLY A 312 2.34 15.02 -16.64
N GLU A 313 1.37 14.45 -17.34
CA GLU A 313 0.15 13.90 -16.76
C GLU A 313 0.44 12.62 -15.99
N ARG A 314 -0.21 12.46 -14.83
CA ARG A 314 -0.06 11.33 -13.93
C ARG A 314 -1.38 10.62 -13.74
N ILE A 315 -1.47 9.39 -14.22
CA ILE A 315 -2.70 8.63 -14.30
C ILE A 315 -2.60 7.36 -13.47
N GLY A 316 -3.55 7.19 -12.54
CA GLY A 316 -3.84 5.94 -11.86
C GLY A 316 -4.87 5.12 -12.66
N LEU A 317 -4.60 3.84 -12.89
CA LEU A 317 -5.52 2.94 -13.58
C LEU A 317 -5.96 1.83 -12.63
N VAL A 318 -7.27 1.78 -12.36
CA VAL A 318 -7.90 0.82 -11.44
C VAL A 318 -8.89 -0.09 -12.17
N GLY A 319 -9.33 -1.15 -11.54
CA GLY A 319 -10.31 -2.10 -12.08
C GLY A 319 -10.08 -3.51 -11.56
N VAL A 320 -11.08 -4.36 -11.69
CA VAL A 320 -11.01 -5.77 -11.28
C VAL A 320 -9.88 -6.52 -11.98
N ASN A 321 -9.45 -7.61 -11.38
CA ASN A 321 -8.49 -8.50 -12.01
C ASN A 321 -9.07 -9.07 -13.31
N GLY A 322 -8.27 -9.05 -14.39
CA GLY A 322 -8.71 -9.48 -15.71
C GLY A 322 -9.52 -8.45 -16.51
N SER A 323 -9.75 -7.22 -16.02
CA SER A 323 -10.46 -6.16 -16.78
C SER A 323 -9.68 -5.62 -17.99
N GLY A 324 -8.41 -6.00 -18.15
CA GLY A 324 -7.62 -5.60 -19.32
C GLY A 324 -6.62 -4.47 -19.09
N LYS A 325 -6.37 -4.07 -17.83
CA LYS A 325 -5.41 -3.01 -17.46
C LYS A 325 -4.03 -3.20 -18.08
N THR A 326 -3.43 -4.37 -17.90
CA THR A 326 -2.13 -4.73 -18.50
C THR A 326 -2.17 -4.69 -20.02
N THR A 327 -3.27 -5.13 -20.66
CA THR A 327 -3.43 -5.07 -22.11
C THR A 327 -3.47 -3.63 -22.59
N LEU A 328 -4.15 -2.74 -21.89
CA LEU A 328 -4.15 -1.30 -22.18
C LEU A 328 -2.74 -0.71 -22.09
N LEU A 329 -1.95 -1.05 -21.05
CA LEU A 329 -0.54 -0.63 -20.97
C LEU A 329 0.30 -1.18 -22.14
N ARG A 330 0.07 -2.44 -22.57
CA ARG A 330 0.75 -3.02 -23.75
C ARG A 330 0.41 -2.26 -25.03
N VAL A 331 -0.83 -1.82 -25.19
CA VAL A 331 -1.25 -0.94 -26.29
C VAL A 331 -0.53 0.40 -26.22
N LEU A 332 -0.49 1.04 -25.03
CA LEU A 332 0.23 2.30 -24.84
C LEU A 332 1.73 2.16 -25.12
N ALA A 333 2.34 1.05 -24.74
CA ALA A 333 3.74 0.73 -25.04
C ALA A 333 3.99 0.42 -26.53
N GLY A 334 2.93 0.18 -27.32
CA GLY A 334 3.05 -0.23 -28.73
C GLY A 334 3.43 -1.70 -28.92
N GLU A 335 3.33 -2.52 -27.87
CA GLU A 335 3.64 -3.95 -27.91
C GLU A 335 2.42 -4.82 -28.23
N TYR A 336 1.22 -4.25 -28.15
CA TYR A 336 -0.01 -4.96 -28.48
C TYR A 336 -0.79 -4.18 -29.55
N PRO A 337 -1.25 -4.82 -30.63
CA PRO A 337 -1.94 -4.16 -31.72
C PRO A 337 -3.36 -3.76 -31.32
N LEU A 338 -3.86 -2.67 -31.90
CA LEU A 338 -5.28 -2.32 -31.86
C LEU A 338 -6.07 -3.22 -32.81
N ALA A 339 -7.29 -3.62 -32.41
CA ALA A 339 -8.24 -4.30 -33.30
C ALA A 339 -8.81 -3.33 -34.35
N ALA A 340 -9.02 -2.06 -33.96
CA ALA A 340 -9.40 -0.96 -34.85
C ALA A 340 -8.87 0.37 -34.31
N GLY A 341 -8.92 1.44 -35.13
CA GLY A 341 -8.45 2.77 -34.74
C GLY A 341 -6.96 2.99 -34.99
N LYS A 342 -6.40 4.00 -34.33
CA LYS A 342 -5.01 4.42 -34.55
C LYS A 342 -4.34 4.82 -33.23
N ARG A 343 -3.09 4.36 -33.02
CA ARG A 343 -2.18 4.84 -32.00
C ARG A 343 -1.18 5.82 -32.64
N VAL A 344 -1.01 6.97 -32.02
CA VAL A 344 -0.03 7.99 -32.41
C VAL A 344 0.93 8.21 -31.27
N GLU A 345 2.24 8.15 -31.55
CA GLU A 345 3.30 8.37 -30.61
C GLU A 345 4.12 9.60 -30.97
N GLY A 346 4.45 10.41 -29.97
CA GLY A 346 5.28 11.60 -30.15
C GLY A 346 6.73 11.23 -30.52
N GLN A 347 7.35 11.98 -31.42
CA GLN A 347 8.74 11.70 -31.87
C GLN A 347 9.80 11.76 -30.76
N THR A 348 9.51 12.46 -29.66
CA THR A 348 10.42 12.60 -28.51
C THR A 348 10.06 11.66 -27.36
N THR A 349 9.06 10.82 -27.54
CA THR A 349 8.59 9.89 -26.51
C THR A 349 9.62 8.79 -26.28
N ARG A 350 9.98 8.57 -25.01
CA ARG A 350 10.83 7.48 -24.56
C ARG A 350 10.08 6.77 -23.45
N ILE A 351 9.57 5.58 -23.76
CA ILE A 351 8.76 4.80 -22.84
C ILE A 351 9.68 3.92 -21.99
N GLY A 352 9.61 4.07 -20.68
CA GLY A 352 10.12 3.12 -19.72
C GLY A 352 8.95 2.29 -19.19
N TRP A 353 9.03 0.97 -19.28
CA TRP A 353 7.97 0.11 -18.83
C TRP A 353 8.46 -0.88 -17.77
N LEU A 354 7.88 -0.79 -16.57
CA LEU A 354 8.03 -1.78 -15.51
C LEU A 354 6.91 -2.80 -15.64
N ARG A 355 7.24 -3.99 -16.16
CA ARG A 355 6.30 -5.09 -16.37
C ARG A 355 6.01 -5.83 -15.07
N GLN A 356 4.89 -6.52 -15.02
CA GLN A 356 4.54 -7.38 -13.90
C GLN A 356 5.51 -8.58 -13.79
N GLU A 357 5.87 -9.20 -14.92
CA GLU A 357 6.80 -10.33 -14.99
C GLU A 357 8.26 -9.86 -14.98
N LEU A 358 9.15 -10.63 -14.34
CA LEU A 358 10.57 -10.33 -14.14
C LEU A 358 11.50 -11.12 -15.09
N ASP A 359 10.98 -11.58 -16.24
CA ASP A 359 11.61 -12.57 -17.11
C ASP A 359 12.87 -12.08 -17.85
N ASP A 360 13.13 -10.78 -17.87
CA ASP A 360 14.25 -10.16 -18.60
C ASP A 360 15.52 -9.97 -17.76
N LEU A 361 15.58 -10.54 -16.55
CA LEU A 361 16.74 -10.49 -15.69
C LEU A 361 17.54 -11.81 -15.72
N ASP A 362 18.77 -11.77 -16.26
CA ASP A 362 19.68 -12.91 -16.23
C ASP A 362 20.13 -13.21 -14.78
N PRO A 363 19.78 -14.37 -14.20
CA PRO A 363 20.08 -14.71 -12.82
C PRO A 363 21.59 -14.83 -12.54
N THR A 364 22.41 -15.03 -13.54
CA THR A 364 23.88 -15.20 -13.39
C THR A 364 24.64 -13.88 -13.33
N ARG A 365 24.02 -12.78 -13.80
CA ARG A 365 24.62 -11.44 -13.80
C ARG A 365 24.66 -10.87 -12.38
N ARG A 366 25.64 -9.98 -12.13
CA ARG A 366 25.62 -9.18 -10.91
C ARG A 366 24.64 -8.02 -11.05
N VAL A 367 24.12 -7.55 -9.92
CA VAL A 367 23.21 -6.39 -9.88
C VAL A 367 23.79 -5.20 -10.64
N ILE A 368 25.05 -4.81 -10.35
CA ILE A 368 25.67 -3.66 -11.01
C ILE A 368 25.84 -3.87 -12.51
N ASP A 369 26.26 -5.06 -12.94
CA ASP A 369 26.42 -5.38 -14.35
C ASP A 369 25.09 -5.28 -15.10
N ALA A 370 24.00 -5.78 -14.48
CA ALA A 370 22.65 -5.71 -15.05
C ALA A 370 22.13 -4.27 -15.20
N VAL A 371 22.56 -3.35 -14.34
CA VAL A 371 22.25 -1.91 -14.46
C VAL A 371 23.13 -1.25 -15.53
N GLU A 372 24.43 -1.53 -15.53
CA GLU A 372 25.39 -0.98 -16.49
C GLU A 372 25.14 -1.44 -17.93
N ASP A 373 24.49 -2.59 -18.16
CA ASP A 373 24.05 -3.04 -19.48
C ASP A 373 23.06 -2.06 -20.15
N VAL A 374 22.34 -1.25 -19.38
CA VAL A 374 21.44 -0.21 -19.91
C VAL A 374 22.21 1.07 -20.16
N ALA A 375 22.89 1.58 -19.14
CA ALA A 375 23.76 2.77 -19.24
C ALA A 375 24.73 2.80 -18.05
N THR A 376 25.92 3.35 -18.29
CA THR A 376 26.94 3.53 -17.22
C THR A 376 26.71 4.79 -16.41
N TYR A 377 26.15 5.83 -17.05
CA TYR A 377 25.83 7.14 -16.44
C TYR A 377 24.51 7.66 -16.98
N ILE A 378 23.79 8.40 -16.15
CA ILE A 378 22.59 9.17 -16.53
C ILE A 378 22.72 10.61 -16.09
N GLN A 379 22.01 11.52 -16.76
CA GLN A 379 21.94 12.92 -16.34
C GLN A 379 20.75 13.15 -15.41
N LEU A 380 21.05 13.50 -14.16
CA LEU A 380 20.05 13.75 -13.13
C LEU A 380 20.21 15.16 -12.56
N GLY A 381 19.19 16.00 -12.72
CA GLY A 381 19.25 17.36 -12.17
C GLY A 381 20.46 18.18 -12.64
N GLY A 382 21.05 17.85 -13.82
CA GLY A 382 22.25 18.50 -14.35
C GLY A 382 23.56 17.95 -13.82
N LYS A 383 23.54 16.84 -13.07
CA LYS A 383 24.70 16.09 -12.61
C LYS A 383 24.73 14.73 -13.28
N ASP A 384 25.91 14.25 -13.65
CA ASP A 384 26.09 12.88 -14.11
C ASP A 384 26.08 11.94 -12.90
N ILE A 385 25.19 10.96 -12.89
CA ILE A 385 25.08 9.94 -11.86
C ILE A 385 25.44 8.59 -12.46
N SER A 386 26.36 7.87 -11.81
CA SER A 386 26.74 6.54 -12.25
C SER A 386 25.67 5.49 -11.91
N ALA A 387 25.67 4.38 -12.65
CA ALA A 387 24.85 3.21 -12.38
C ALA A 387 24.94 2.74 -10.92
N SER A 388 26.15 2.71 -10.36
CA SER A 388 26.39 2.34 -8.96
C SER A 388 25.72 3.31 -7.98
N GLN A 389 25.80 4.64 -8.23
CA GLN A 389 25.17 5.65 -7.38
C GLN A 389 23.64 5.58 -7.45
N LEU A 390 23.07 5.33 -8.63
CA LEU A 390 21.63 5.14 -8.76
C LEU A 390 21.17 3.85 -8.05
N ALA A 391 21.89 2.75 -8.24
CA ALA A 391 21.60 1.49 -7.56
C ALA A 391 21.68 1.65 -6.02
N GLU A 392 22.66 2.40 -5.51
CA GLU A 392 22.79 2.70 -4.08
C GLU A 392 21.61 3.50 -3.54
N ARG A 393 21.15 4.50 -4.29
CA ARG A 393 19.94 5.29 -3.96
C ARG A 393 18.65 4.44 -3.94
N LEU A 394 18.60 3.37 -4.73
CA LEU A 394 17.49 2.43 -4.77
C LEU A 394 17.72 1.21 -3.84
N GLY A 395 18.55 1.38 -2.80
CA GLY A 395 18.72 0.41 -1.72
C GLY A 395 19.71 -0.72 -2.00
N PHE A 396 20.52 -0.65 -3.08
CA PHE A 396 21.59 -1.62 -3.31
C PHE A 396 22.93 -1.12 -2.77
N SER A 397 23.26 -1.47 -1.54
CA SER A 397 24.59 -1.15 -0.98
C SER A 397 25.73 -1.66 -1.88
N PRO A 398 26.95 -1.10 -1.82
CA PRO A 398 28.09 -1.53 -2.64
C PRO A 398 28.41 -3.02 -2.55
N LYS A 399 28.12 -3.65 -1.40
CA LYS A 399 28.23 -5.09 -1.21
C LYS A 399 27.14 -5.83 -1.98
N ARG A 400 25.90 -5.34 -1.90
CA ARG A 400 24.73 -5.96 -2.54
C ARG A 400 24.77 -5.82 -4.07
N GLN A 401 25.35 -4.75 -4.59
CA GLN A 401 25.56 -4.55 -6.05
C GLN A 401 26.42 -5.66 -6.70
N ARG A 402 27.25 -6.35 -5.93
CA ARG A 402 28.09 -7.48 -6.40
C ARG A 402 27.43 -8.84 -6.32
N THR A 403 26.22 -8.92 -5.76
CA THR A 403 25.46 -10.18 -5.62
C THR A 403 24.89 -10.58 -6.98
N PRO A 404 24.84 -11.89 -7.33
CA PRO A 404 24.11 -12.37 -8.49
C PRO A 404 22.62 -12.05 -8.40
N VAL A 405 22.01 -11.74 -9.54
CA VAL A 405 20.57 -11.43 -9.63
C VAL A 405 19.70 -12.59 -9.14
N GLY A 406 20.16 -13.84 -9.36
CA GLY A 406 19.48 -15.05 -8.89
C GLY A 406 19.34 -15.14 -7.38
N ASP A 407 20.25 -14.51 -6.62
CA ASP A 407 20.26 -14.50 -5.15
C ASP A 407 19.44 -13.35 -4.55
N LEU A 408 18.77 -12.55 -5.38
CA LEU A 408 17.89 -11.47 -4.95
C LEU A 408 16.51 -12.00 -4.56
N SER A 409 15.90 -11.37 -3.56
CA SER A 409 14.48 -11.53 -3.25
C SER A 409 13.60 -10.96 -4.38
N GLY A 410 12.30 -11.31 -4.41
CA GLY A 410 11.34 -10.75 -5.37
C GLY A 410 11.34 -9.22 -5.38
N GLY A 411 11.23 -8.61 -4.21
CA GLY A 411 11.25 -7.15 -4.07
C GLY A 411 12.59 -6.51 -4.50
N GLU A 412 13.74 -7.15 -4.22
CA GLU A 412 15.03 -6.68 -4.72
C GLU A 412 15.14 -6.78 -6.24
N ARG A 413 14.62 -7.85 -6.86
CA ARG A 413 14.55 -7.97 -8.32
C ARG A 413 13.65 -6.88 -8.93
N ARG A 414 12.53 -6.56 -8.28
CA ARG A 414 11.62 -5.49 -8.70
C ARG A 414 12.33 -4.12 -8.66
N ARG A 415 13.05 -3.82 -7.57
CA ARG A 415 13.88 -2.60 -7.47
C ARG A 415 14.97 -2.55 -8.53
N LEU A 416 15.62 -3.67 -8.82
CA LEU A 416 16.63 -3.74 -9.88
C LEU A 416 16.03 -3.42 -11.26
N GLN A 417 14.86 -3.97 -11.57
CA GLN A 417 14.14 -3.67 -12.81
C GLN A 417 13.79 -2.19 -12.91
N LEU A 418 13.26 -1.60 -11.84
CA LEU A 418 12.98 -0.17 -11.79
C LEU A 418 14.25 0.66 -12.01
N THR A 419 15.37 0.27 -11.37
CA THR A 419 16.68 0.92 -11.60
C THR A 419 17.06 0.88 -13.07
N ARG A 420 16.92 -0.26 -13.75
CA ARG A 420 17.20 -0.42 -15.19
C ARG A 420 16.28 0.44 -16.05
N VAL A 421 14.98 0.48 -15.73
CA VAL A 421 14.02 1.34 -16.43
C VAL A 421 14.42 2.81 -16.31
N LEU A 422 14.79 3.28 -15.13
CA LEU A 422 15.22 4.66 -14.90
C LEU A 422 16.55 5.00 -15.58
N MET A 423 17.46 4.03 -15.69
CA MET A 423 18.73 4.20 -16.43
C MET A 423 18.54 4.44 -17.93
N SER A 424 17.37 4.10 -18.51
CA SER A 424 17.06 4.42 -19.90
C SER A 424 16.62 5.88 -20.13
N GLU A 425 16.62 6.71 -19.10
CA GLU A 425 16.16 8.11 -19.11
C GLU A 425 14.78 8.29 -19.78
N PRO A 426 13.73 7.56 -19.34
CA PRO A 426 12.41 7.68 -19.93
C PRO A 426 11.79 9.05 -19.62
N ASN A 427 10.87 9.49 -20.50
CA ASN A 427 9.99 10.63 -20.22
C ASN A 427 8.50 10.21 -20.11
N VAL A 428 8.22 8.93 -20.37
CA VAL A 428 6.94 8.27 -20.09
C VAL A 428 7.24 7.02 -19.29
N LEU A 429 6.62 6.86 -18.12
CA LEU A 429 6.69 5.66 -17.32
C LEU A 429 5.35 4.93 -17.34
N LEU A 430 5.39 3.66 -17.70
CA LEU A 430 4.29 2.73 -17.58
C LEU A 430 4.64 1.73 -16.47
N LEU A 431 3.87 1.71 -15.39
CA LEU A 431 4.13 0.88 -14.23
C LEU A 431 2.96 -0.10 -14.03
N ASP A 432 3.26 -1.39 -14.11
CA ASP A 432 2.28 -2.46 -13.91
C ASP A 432 2.53 -3.12 -12.55
N GLU A 433 1.65 -2.83 -11.58
CA GLU A 433 1.72 -3.29 -10.19
C GLU A 433 3.12 -3.09 -9.56
N PRO A 434 3.65 -1.85 -9.53
CA PRO A 434 5.02 -1.60 -9.04
C PRO A 434 5.19 -1.90 -7.56
N THR A 435 4.11 -1.99 -6.81
CA THR A 435 4.06 -2.17 -5.36
C THR A 435 4.20 -3.62 -4.91
N ASN A 436 3.95 -4.58 -5.80
CA ASN A 436 3.99 -5.99 -5.45
C ASN A 436 5.36 -6.42 -4.93
N ASP A 437 5.37 -7.22 -3.87
CA ASP A 437 6.57 -7.76 -3.20
C ASP A 437 7.51 -6.71 -2.57
N LEU A 438 7.13 -5.41 -2.54
CA LEU A 438 7.89 -4.37 -1.87
C LEU A 438 7.47 -4.24 -0.40
N ASP A 439 8.45 -4.04 0.49
CA ASP A 439 8.16 -3.66 1.87
C ASP A 439 7.79 -2.17 1.98
N ILE A 440 7.19 -1.79 3.11
CA ILE A 440 6.65 -0.43 3.31
C ILE A 440 7.74 0.65 3.16
N ASP A 441 8.96 0.40 3.63
CA ASP A 441 10.06 1.36 3.51
C ASP A 441 10.44 1.56 2.03
N THR A 442 10.52 0.46 1.27
CA THR A 442 10.78 0.50 -0.18
C THR A 442 9.64 1.16 -0.96
N LEU A 443 8.38 0.94 -0.53
CA LEU A 443 7.21 1.62 -1.12
C LEU A 443 7.32 3.14 -0.94
N GLN A 444 7.70 3.61 0.24
CA GLN A 444 7.90 5.03 0.50
C GLN A 444 9.03 5.62 -0.35
N GLU A 445 10.16 4.91 -0.48
CA GLU A 445 11.25 5.32 -1.37
C GLU A 445 10.80 5.41 -2.84
N LEU A 446 9.99 4.45 -3.31
CA LEU A 446 9.41 4.48 -4.65
C LEU A 446 8.47 5.67 -4.85
N GLU A 447 7.61 5.95 -3.89
CA GLU A 447 6.70 7.10 -3.92
C GLU A 447 7.46 8.42 -3.98
N ASP A 448 8.46 8.60 -3.13
CA ASP A 448 9.31 9.80 -3.11
C ASP A 448 10.03 10.00 -4.44
N LEU A 449 10.48 8.90 -5.06
CA LEU A 449 11.10 8.94 -6.38
C LEU A 449 10.11 9.34 -7.47
N LEU A 450 8.92 8.75 -7.48
CA LEU A 450 7.88 9.05 -8.45
C LEU A 450 7.29 10.45 -8.26
N ASP A 451 7.17 10.92 -7.02
CA ASP A 451 6.69 12.27 -6.70
C ASP A 451 7.61 13.35 -7.29
N GLY A 452 8.93 13.16 -7.17
CA GLY A 452 9.93 14.04 -7.77
C GLY A 452 10.11 13.91 -9.29
N TRP A 453 9.45 12.95 -9.95
CA TRP A 453 9.65 12.69 -11.37
C TRP A 453 8.69 13.53 -12.25
N ALA A 454 9.23 14.29 -13.21
CA ALA A 454 8.49 15.31 -13.98
C ALA A 454 7.93 14.82 -15.33
N GLY A 455 7.99 13.51 -15.64
CA GLY A 455 7.48 12.91 -16.88
C GLY A 455 6.01 12.50 -16.80
N THR A 456 5.49 11.96 -17.91
CA THR A 456 4.13 11.38 -17.97
C THR A 456 4.13 9.99 -17.35
N LEU A 457 3.22 9.74 -16.41
CA LEU A 457 3.11 8.49 -15.65
C LEU A 457 1.75 7.82 -15.87
N VAL A 458 1.75 6.53 -16.15
CA VAL A 458 0.56 5.69 -16.06
C VAL A 458 0.89 4.52 -15.14
N VAL A 459 0.15 4.37 -14.06
CA VAL A 459 0.38 3.34 -13.06
C VAL A 459 -0.88 2.51 -12.83
N ILE A 460 -0.72 1.20 -12.91
CA ILE A 460 -1.70 0.23 -12.39
C ILE A 460 -1.24 -0.14 -11.00
N SER A 461 -2.08 0.04 -10.00
CA SER A 461 -1.81 -0.45 -8.65
C SER A 461 -3.10 -0.70 -7.89
N HIS A 462 -3.04 -1.64 -6.96
CA HIS A 462 -4.08 -1.87 -5.96
C HIS A 462 -3.78 -1.13 -4.65
N ASP A 463 -2.61 -0.52 -4.52
CA ASP A 463 -2.23 0.32 -3.37
C ASP A 463 -2.89 1.70 -3.48
N ARG A 464 -3.89 1.93 -2.61
CA ARG A 464 -4.66 3.20 -2.56
C ARG A 464 -3.76 4.39 -2.25
N TYR A 465 -2.84 4.26 -1.29
CA TYR A 465 -1.93 5.33 -0.90
C TYR A 465 -1.00 5.75 -2.04
N LEU A 466 -0.49 4.78 -2.81
CA LEU A 466 0.33 5.09 -3.99
C LEU A 466 -0.47 5.89 -5.02
N ILE A 467 -1.67 5.41 -5.39
CA ILE A 467 -2.52 6.08 -6.40
C ILE A 467 -2.87 7.50 -5.94
N GLU A 468 -3.33 7.67 -4.70
CA GLU A 468 -3.72 8.99 -4.16
C GLU A 468 -2.54 9.96 -4.10
N ARG A 469 -1.32 9.46 -3.82
CA ARG A 469 -0.12 10.30 -3.70
C ARG A 469 0.44 10.73 -5.05
N ILE A 470 0.48 9.82 -6.04
CA ILE A 470 1.24 10.05 -7.27
C ILE A 470 0.39 10.36 -8.51
N ALA A 471 -0.92 10.07 -8.51
CA ALA A 471 -1.81 10.27 -9.65
C ALA A 471 -2.62 11.55 -9.51
N ASP A 472 -2.66 12.36 -10.58
CA ASP A 472 -3.50 13.56 -10.67
C ASP A 472 -4.92 13.21 -11.14
N SER A 473 -5.09 12.08 -11.83
CA SER A 473 -6.36 11.58 -12.31
C SER A 473 -6.41 10.07 -12.25
N THR A 474 -7.59 9.52 -11.93
CA THR A 474 -7.82 8.07 -11.86
C THR A 474 -8.80 7.66 -12.94
N TYR A 475 -8.50 6.58 -13.64
CA TYR A 475 -9.37 5.95 -14.63
C TYR A 475 -9.66 4.51 -14.23
N ALA A 476 -10.86 4.04 -14.56
CA ALA A 476 -11.27 2.66 -14.30
C ALA A 476 -11.69 1.92 -15.57
N LEU A 477 -11.39 0.61 -15.58
CA LEU A 477 -11.95 -0.36 -16.51
C LEU A 477 -12.94 -1.23 -15.73
N PHE A 478 -14.24 -1.00 -15.94
CA PHE A 478 -15.33 -1.78 -15.31
C PHE A 478 -15.64 -3.09 -16.04
N GLY A 479 -15.09 -3.28 -17.25
CA GLY A 479 -15.37 -4.44 -18.10
C GLY A 479 -16.57 -4.22 -19.04
N ASP A 480 -17.09 -3.01 -19.08
CA ASP A 480 -18.18 -2.54 -19.95
C ASP A 480 -17.72 -2.10 -21.35
N GLY A 481 -16.42 -2.12 -21.60
CA GLY A 481 -15.80 -1.66 -22.84
C GLY A 481 -15.49 -0.17 -22.85
N GLU A 482 -15.59 0.51 -21.71
CA GLU A 482 -15.30 1.94 -21.57
C GLU A 482 -14.14 2.18 -20.60
N LEU A 483 -13.37 3.24 -20.85
CA LEU A 483 -12.38 3.77 -19.91
C LEU A 483 -12.97 4.98 -19.20
N THR A 484 -13.41 4.78 -17.98
CA THR A 484 -14.14 5.81 -17.22
C THR A 484 -13.20 6.65 -16.37
N ASN A 485 -13.28 7.97 -16.50
CA ASN A 485 -12.58 8.90 -15.60
C ASN A 485 -13.31 8.98 -14.25
N LEU A 486 -12.55 8.93 -13.15
CA LEU A 486 -13.03 8.96 -11.77
C LEU A 486 -12.45 10.17 -11.03
N PRO A 487 -13.10 11.33 -11.06
CA PRO A 487 -12.65 12.53 -10.31
C PRO A 487 -12.56 12.32 -8.79
N GLY A 488 -13.37 11.42 -8.23
CA GLY A 488 -13.34 11.03 -6.82
C GLY A 488 -12.37 9.88 -6.50
N GLY A 489 -11.49 9.50 -7.45
CA GLY A 489 -10.45 8.50 -7.24
C GLY A 489 -10.99 7.10 -6.95
N ILE A 490 -10.25 6.36 -6.10
CA ILE A 490 -10.56 4.96 -5.77
C ILE A 490 -11.87 4.84 -4.98
N GLU A 491 -12.19 5.80 -4.13
CA GLU A 491 -13.44 5.76 -3.37
C GLU A 491 -14.67 5.79 -4.31
N GLN A 492 -14.66 6.65 -5.33
CA GLN A 492 -15.71 6.67 -6.34
C GLN A 492 -15.80 5.36 -7.12
N TYR A 493 -14.64 4.73 -7.41
CA TYR A 493 -14.60 3.41 -8.01
C TYR A 493 -15.37 2.38 -7.17
N LEU A 494 -15.06 2.30 -5.88
CA LEU A 494 -15.69 1.36 -4.95
C LEU A 494 -17.19 1.59 -4.77
N GLN A 495 -17.61 2.86 -4.65
CA GLN A 495 -19.03 3.21 -4.57
C GLN A 495 -19.81 2.77 -5.82
N ARG A 496 -19.28 3.03 -7.03
CA ARG A 496 -19.93 2.59 -8.27
C ARG A 496 -20.07 1.07 -8.33
N ARG A 497 -19.04 0.33 -7.94
CA ARG A 497 -19.08 -1.13 -7.93
C ARG A 497 -20.12 -1.68 -6.95
N GLN A 498 -20.20 -1.13 -5.76
CA GLN A 498 -21.23 -1.51 -4.77
C GLN A 498 -22.66 -1.26 -5.29
N HIS A 499 -22.86 -0.17 -6.02
CA HIS A 499 -24.15 0.13 -6.65
C HIS A 499 -24.50 -0.84 -7.80
N GLU A 500 -23.54 -1.22 -8.62
CA GLU A 500 -23.73 -2.22 -9.69
C GLU A 500 -24.05 -3.60 -9.14
N GLU A 501 -23.36 -4.05 -8.08
CA GLU A 501 -23.63 -5.33 -7.40
C GLU A 501 -24.96 -5.33 -6.67
N GLY A 502 -25.35 -4.23 -6.05
CA GLY A 502 -26.66 -4.07 -5.39
C GLY A 502 -27.82 -4.06 -6.37
N SER A 503 -27.60 -3.72 -7.65
CA SER A 503 -28.61 -3.75 -8.71
C SER A 503 -28.72 -5.12 -9.40
N SER A 504 -27.72 -5.98 -9.27
CA SER A 504 -27.70 -7.37 -9.74
C SER A 504 -28.27 -8.29 -8.65
N GLY A 505 -29.54 -8.15 -8.32
CA GLY A 505 -30.25 -9.08 -7.44
C GLY A 505 -30.21 -10.50 -7.98
N PRO A 506 -30.44 -11.54 -7.15
CA PRO A 506 -30.26 -12.94 -7.52
C PRO A 506 -31.06 -13.27 -8.78
N LEU A 507 -30.40 -13.93 -9.74
CA LEU A 507 -30.97 -14.42 -10.98
C LEU A 507 -32.31 -15.14 -10.70
N ASP A 508 -33.42 -14.47 -11.01
CA ASP A 508 -34.76 -15.02 -10.93
C ASP A 508 -34.98 -16.00 -12.10
N LEU A 509 -34.81 -17.30 -11.82
CA LEU A 509 -35.20 -18.39 -12.70
C LEU A 509 -36.70 -18.63 -12.54
N GLY A 510 -37.53 -17.75 -13.09
CA GLY A 510 -38.95 -18.00 -13.07
C GLY A 510 -39.79 -16.87 -13.70
N GLY A 511 -40.28 -17.10 -14.89
CA GLY A 511 -41.13 -16.18 -15.63
C GLY A 511 -42.38 -15.73 -14.89
N GLY A 512 -42.62 -14.42 -14.88
CA GLY A 512 -43.89 -13.84 -14.41
C GLY A 512 -43.95 -12.35 -14.74
N LYS A 513 -44.83 -11.99 -15.66
CA LYS A 513 -45.17 -10.59 -15.99
C LYS A 513 -45.66 -9.83 -14.75
N GLY A 514 -45.12 -8.68 -14.45
CA GLY A 514 -45.73 -7.80 -13.46
C GLY A 514 -45.04 -6.51 -13.19
N GLY A 515 -45.55 -5.43 -13.75
CA GLY A 515 -45.65 -4.12 -13.10
C GLY A 515 -44.38 -3.28 -12.97
N VAL A 516 -44.15 -2.38 -13.94
CA VAL A 516 -43.28 -1.23 -13.81
C VAL A 516 -43.76 -0.38 -12.63
N VAL A 517 -43.04 -0.39 -11.51
CA VAL A 517 -43.16 0.60 -10.45
C VAL A 517 -42.43 1.83 -10.94
N LYS A 518 -43.16 2.87 -11.33
CA LYS A 518 -42.61 4.21 -11.58
C LYS A 518 -42.01 4.73 -10.27
N GLN A 519 -40.70 4.78 -10.18
CA GLN A 519 -39.98 5.62 -9.21
C GLN A 519 -40.40 7.08 -9.49
N ARG A 520 -40.75 7.79 -8.43
CA ARG A 520 -41.10 9.20 -8.49
C ARG A 520 -39.83 10.01 -8.70
N SER A 521 -39.57 10.48 -9.90
CA SER A 521 -38.60 11.54 -10.14
C SER A 521 -39.01 12.79 -9.40
N MET A 522 -38.09 13.43 -8.72
CA MET A 522 -38.26 14.69 -8.02
C MET A 522 -38.79 15.78 -8.98
N SER A 523 -39.68 16.63 -8.52
CA SER A 523 -40.23 17.68 -9.37
C SER A 523 -39.15 18.77 -9.62
N SER A 524 -39.12 19.33 -10.80
CA SER A 524 -38.19 20.42 -11.17
C SER A 524 -38.29 21.65 -10.24
N GLN A 525 -39.33 21.73 -9.44
CA GLN A 525 -39.55 22.78 -8.47
C GLN A 525 -38.87 22.48 -7.14
N GLU A 526 -38.86 21.23 -6.70
CA GLU A 526 -38.13 20.72 -5.51
C GLU A 526 -36.61 20.77 -5.74
N GLU A 527 -36.14 20.39 -6.92
CA GLU A 527 -34.73 20.48 -7.30
C GLU A 527 -34.20 21.92 -7.26
N ARG A 528 -34.98 22.89 -7.77
CA ARG A 528 -34.62 24.32 -7.72
C ARG A 528 -34.57 24.86 -6.29
N GLU A 529 -35.43 24.40 -5.41
CA GLU A 529 -35.46 24.85 -4.01
C GLU A 529 -34.26 24.26 -3.22
N LEU A 530 -33.92 23.01 -3.44
CA LEU A 530 -32.73 22.37 -2.84
C LEU A 530 -31.42 23.05 -3.31
N ARG A 531 -31.29 23.32 -4.61
CA ARG A 531 -30.13 24.06 -5.15
C ARG A 531 -30.01 25.48 -4.57
N LYS A 532 -31.14 26.15 -4.32
CA LYS A 532 -31.15 27.46 -3.69
C LYS A 532 -30.72 27.42 -2.23
N GLN A 533 -31.12 26.37 -1.50
CA GLN A 533 -30.70 26.14 -0.11
C GLN A 533 -29.20 25.79 -0.05
N MET A 534 -28.68 24.96 -0.93
CA MET A 534 -27.24 24.66 -1.04
C MET A 534 -26.41 25.93 -1.30
N ASN A 535 -26.81 26.77 -2.28
CA ASN A 535 -26.13 28.04 -2.56
C ASN A 535 -26.18 29.04 -1.38
N ALA A 536 -27.21 28.97 -0.53
CA ALA A 536 -27.29 29.79 0.68
C ALA A 536 -26.33 29.28 1.77
N LEU A 537 -26.18 27.96 1.91
CA LEU A 537 -25.22 27.33 2.82
C LEU A 537 -23.78 27.55 2.38
N GLU A 538 -23.46 27.46 1.09
CA GLU A 538 -22.12 27.78 0.58
C GLU A 538 -21.68 29.21 0.96
N ARG A 539 -22.59 30.17 0.90
CA ARG A 539 -22.30 31.55 1.32
C ARG A 539 -22.06 31.65 2.84
N LYS A 540 -22.75 30.82 3.64
CA LYS A 540 -22.55 30.79 5.09
C LYS A 540 -21.22 30.14 5.44
N ILE A 541 -20.87 29.04 4.76
CA ILE A 541 -19.58 28.35 4.90
C ILE A 541 -18.43 29.32 4.56
N ALA A 542 -18.50 29.99 3.41
CA ALA A 542 -17.49 30.97 3.01
C ALA A 542 -17.33 32.11 4.05
N LYS A 543 -18.44 32.59 4.64
CA LYS A 543 -18.39 33.61 5.70
C LYS A 543 -17.80 33.08 7.02
N ALA A 544 -18.07 31.82 7.36
CA ALA A 544 -17.48 31.17 8.51
C ALA A 544 -15.97 30.96 8.31
N ASP A 545 -15.52 30.59 7.12
CA ASP A 545 -14.10 30.46 6.74
C ASP A 545 -13.36 31.81 6.86
N GLU A 546 -13.95 32.90 6.35
CA GLU A 546 -13.36 34.24 6.52
C GLU A 546 -13.21 34.61 8.01
N ARG A 547 -14.20 34.24 8.84
CA ARG A 547 -14.16 34.49 10.29
C ARG A 547 -13.09 33.65 10.99
N VAL A 548 -12.98 32.38 10.64
CA VAL A 548 -11.91 31.48 11.14
C VAL A 548 -10.54 32.05 10.79
N GLY A 549 -10.30 32.42 9.52
CA GLY A 549 -9.02 33.01 9.09
C GLY A 549 -8.70 34.34 9.80
N ALA A 550 -9.69 35.20 10.06
CA ALA A 550 -9.49 36.45 10.78
C ALA A 550 -9.13 36.21 12.26
N LEU A 551 -9.74 35.22 12.90
CA LEU A 551 -9.46 34.86 14.29
C LEU A 551 -8.08 34.19 14.44
N GLU A 552 -7.68 33.34 13.51
CA GLU A 552 -6.34 32.74 13.44
C GLU A 552 -5.26 33.81 13.27
N ALA A 553 -5.47 34.76 12.36
CA ALA A 553 -4.55 35.89 12.19
C ALA A 553 -4.46 36.75 13.48
N ARG A 554 -5.58 36.93 14.18
CA ARG A 554 -5.61 37.67 15.44
C ARG A 554 -4.87 36.96 16.57
N ILE A 555 -4.99 35.63 16.67
CA ILE A 555 -4.22 34.81 17.62
C ILE A 555 -2.70 34.93 17.32
N ALA A 556 -2.32 34.85 16.04
CA ALA A 556 -0.94 35.00 15.62
C ALA A 556 -0.38 36.40 15.99
N GLU A 557 -1.16 37.47 15.78
CA GLU A 557 -0.78 38.84 16.15
C GLU A 557 -0.58 38.97 17.68
N LEU A 558 -1.55 38.48 18.46
CA LEU A 558 -1.50 38.53 19.95
C LEU A 558 -0.35 37.66 20.52
N SER A 559 -0.03 36.56 19.85
CA SER A 559 1.06 35.66 20.27
C SER A 559 2.46 36.20 19.94
N SER A 560 2.57 37.09 18.94
CA SER A 560 3.84 37.70 18.50
C SER A 560 4.15 39.02 19.19
N ALA A 561 3.29 39.53 20.06
CA ALA A 561 3.51 40.76 20.80
C ALA A 561 4.59 40.59 21.90
N ASP A 562 5.38 41.63 22.17
CA ASP A 562 6.44 41.62 23.20
C ASP A 562 5.96 41.29 24.64
N ALA A 563 4.65 41.37 24.88
CA ALA A 563 3.99 40.93 26.11
C ALA A 563 2.66 40.26 25.73
N PRO A 564 2.60 38.93 25.55
CA PRO A 564 1.37 38.24 25.18
C PRO A 564 0.30 38.32 26.26
N ASP A 565 -0.91 38.78 25.93
CA ASP A 565 -2.06 38.76 26.81
C ASP A 565 -2.77 37.40 26.70
N PHE A 566 -2.43 36.49 27.60
CA PHE A 566 -2.98 35.12 27.63
C PHE A 566 -4.50 35.08 27.88
N GLU A 567 -5.08 36.09 28.51
CA GLU A 567 -6.53 36.15 28.76
C GLU A 567 -7.28 36.49 27.44
N GLN A 568 -6.76 37.43 26.67
CA GLN A 568 -7.27 37.75 25.34
C GLN A 568 -7.07 36.61 24.34
N ILE A 569 -5.90 35.93 24.34
CA ILE A 569 -5.65 34.77 23.52
C ILE A 569 -6.66 33.66 23.84
N GLY A 570 -6.94 33.39 25.12
CA GLY A 570 -7.93 32.40 25.54
C GLY A 570 -9.35 32.72 25.07
N GLN A 571 -9.75 34.02 25.09
CA GLN A 571 -11.06 34.44 24.58
C GLN A 571 -11.16 34.28 23.06
N VAL A 572 -10.14 34.71 22.30
CA VAL A 572 -10.12 34.58 20.84
C VAL A 572 -10.03 33.10 20.40
N THR A 573 -9.36 32.26 21.17
CA THR A 573 -9.31 30.80 20.89
C THR A 573 -10.70 30.18 21.06
N LYS A 574 -11.45 30.57 22.08
CA LYS A 574 -12.82 30.11 22.23
C LYS A 574 -13.75 30.57 21.10
N GLU A 575 -13.61 31.83 20.68
CA GLU A 575 -14.36 32.35 19.53
C GLU A 575 -13.98 31.62 18.21
N LEU A 576 -12.73 31.15 18.10
CA LEU A 576 -12.26 30.35 16.98
C LEU A 576 -12.89 28.95 16.98
N ASP A 577 -12.95 28.31 18.15
CA ASP A 577 -13.59 27.00 18.29
C ASP A 577 -15.09 27.08 17.98
N ASP A 578 -15.80 28.10 18.51
CA ASP A 578 -17.21 28.35 18.19
C ASP A 578 -17.44 28.59 16.68
N ALA A 579 -16.53 29.31 16.00
CA ALA A 579 -16.61 29.56 14.56
C ALA A 579 -16.33 28.30 13.71
N ARG A 580 -15.45 27.42 14.20
CA ARG A 580 -15.18 26.11 13.55
C ARG A 580 -16.39 25.17 13.68
N GLU A 581 -17.01 25.10 14.85
CA GLU A 581 -18.24 24.32 15.06
C GLU A 581 -19.39 24.83 14.18
N GLU A 582 -19.56 26.16 14.04
CA GLU A 582 -20.56 26.75 13.14
C GLU A 582 -20.29 26.39 11.66
N ARG A 583 -19.03 26.37 11.24
CA ARG A 583 -18.63 25.95 9.89
C ARG A 583 -18.96 24.48 9.64
N GLU A 584 -18.54 23.58 10.54
CA GLU A 584 -18.79 22.13 10.43
C GLU A 584 -20.29 21.82 10.38
N ALA A 585 -21.10 22.52 11.19
CA ALA A 585 -22.56 22.35 11.16
C ALA A 585 -23.15 22.72 9.79
N HIS A 586 -22.69 23.82 9.17
CA HIS A 586 -23.13 24.22 7.85
C HIS A 586 -22.63 23.30 6.73
N GLU A 587 -21.42 22.75 6.85
CA GLU A 587 -20.88 21.74 5.92
C GLU A 587 -21.71 20.44 5.97
N MET A 588 -22.06 19.96 7.18
CA MET A 588 -22.94 18.80 7.33
C MET A 588 -24.33 19.01 6.72
N GLU A 589 -24.94 20.18 6.98
CA GLU A 589 -26.25 20.51 6.41
C GLU A 589 -26.19 20.61 4.86
N TRP A 590 -25.10 21.11 4.32
CA TRP A 590 -24.86 21.19 2.87
C TRP A 590 -24.71 19.78 2.25
N LEU A 591 -23.98 18.87 2.91
CA LEU A 591 -23.83 17.47 2.50
C LEU A 591 -25.17 16.72 2.50
N GLU A 592 -26.00 16.89 3.55
CA GLU A 592 -27.33 16.26 3.60
C GLU A 592 -28.27 16.74 2.48
N LEU A 593 -28.18 18.01 2.10
CA LEU A 593 -28.96 18.53 0.97
C LEU A 593 -28.43 18.03 -0.37
N GLY A 594 -27.10 17.83 -0.50
CA GLY A 594 -26.46 17.22 -1.66
C GLY A 594 -26.95 15.79 -1.87
N GLU A 595 -26.93 14.96 -0.84
CA GLU A 595 -27.45 13.58 -0.87
C GLU A 595 -28.94 13.51 -1.25
N LYS A 596 -29.76 14.45 -0.75
CA LYS A 596 -31.18 14.54 -1.14
C LYS A 596 -31.37 14.94 -2.59
N LEU A 597 -30.49 15.73 -3.16
CA LEU A 597 -30.55 16.18 -4.55
C LEU A 597 -30.08 15.06 -5.49
N GLU A 598 -29.11 14.26 -5.08
CA GLU A 598 -28.63 13.08 -5.82
C GLU A 598 -29.65 11.93 -5.78
N SER A 599 -30.18 11.60 -4.59
CA SER A 599 -31.19 10.55 -4.42
C SER A 599 -32.56 10.87 -5.05
N GLY A 600 -32.82 12.11 -5.38
CA GLY A 600 -34.05 12.54 -6.09
C GLY A 600 -33.90 12.58 -7.61
N ASN A 601 -32.68 12.42 -8.15
CA ASN A 601 -32.37 12.34 -9.58
C ASN A 601 -32.18 10.89 -10.10
N GLU A 602 -32.12 9.90 -9.20
CA GLU A 602 -32.21 8.47 -9.52
C GLU A 602 -33.71 8.05 -9.58
#